data_f86e32bde6116da3f8b73acdc132198e
#
_entry.id   f86e32bde6116da3f8b73acdc132198e
#
_cell.length_a   1.000
_cell.length_b   1.000
_cell.length_c   1.000
_cell.angle_alpha   90.00
_cell.angle_beta   90.00
_cell.angle_gamma   90.00
#
_symmetry.space_group_name_H-M   'P 1'
#
loop_
_entity.id
_entity.type
_entity.pdbx_description
1 polymer ?
#
loop_
_entity_poly.entity_id
_entity_poly.type
_entity_poly.pdbx_seq_one_letter_code
_entity_poly.pdbx_strand_id
1 'polypeptide(L)'
;MLKNFFRLVTILFCFFFLANCASGPTKPLTKYPITREDTVGLVTFNTLNAIDAIQTVEILNNPMYTELTPFIAELGPEGALLFFVGKSILHYKVTEYIPPEHRKWWYLGSSVPAGVAVGVNASNGVGF
;
A
#
# COMPACT_ATOMS: atom_id res chain seq x y z
N MET A 1 8.68 -20.29 14.79
CA MET A 1 8.00 -19.36 15.70
C MET A 1 7.60 -18.05 15.01
N LEU A 2 8.49 -17.37 14.29
CA LEU A 2 8.22 -16.07 13.66
C LEU A 2 7.07 -16.10 12.62
N LYS A 3 7.00 -17.13 11.78
CA LYS A 3 5.91 -17.30 10.78
C LYS A 3 4.52 -17.37 11.40
N ASN A 4 4.38 -18.03 12.57
CA ASN A 4 3.09 -18.15 13.24
C ASN A 4 2.70 -16.84 13.94
N PHE A 5 3.68 -16.07 14.42
CA PHE A 5 3.46 -14.76 15.00
C PHE A 5 2.93 -13.77 13.95
N PHE A 6 3.55 -13.72 12.74
CA PHE A 6 3.07 -12.87 11.65
C PHE A 6 1.66 -13.26 11.17
N ARG A 7 1.37 -14.56 11.06
CA ARG A 7 0.00 -15.02 10.72
C ARG A 7 -1.03 -14.57 11.77
N LEU A 8 -0.69 -14.68 13.04
CA LEU A 8 -1.58 -14.28 14.14
C LEU A 8 -1.84 -12.76 14.11
N VAL A 9 -0.78 -11.95 13.89
CA VAL A 9 -0.89 -10.49 13.78
C VAL A 9 -1.75 -10.09 12.59
N THR A 10 -1.56 -10.73 11.43
CA THR A 10 -2.36 -10.45 10.22
C THR A 10 -3.83 -10.81 10.42
N ILE A 11 -4.11 -11.95 11.05
CA ILE A 11 -5.48 -12.38 11.37
C ILE A 11 -6.14 -11.43 12.36
N LEU A 12 -5.43 -11.03 13.42
CA LEU A 12 -5.92 -10.05 14.40
C LEU A 12 -6.17 -8.67 13.75
N PHE A 13 -5.29 -8.24 12.85
CA PHE A 13 -5.46 -6.98 12.12
C PHE A 13 -6.68 -7.03 11.19
N CYS A 14 -6.88 -8.12 10.46
CA CYS A 14 -8.07 -8.33 9.65
C CYS A 14 -9.35 -8.39 10.49
N PHE A 15 -9.34 -9.07 11.65
CA PHE A 15 -10.47 -9.12 12.56
C PHE A 15 -10.81 -7.76 13.15
N PHE A 16 -9.81 -6.95 13.49
CA PHE A 16 -10.02 -5.60 14.02
C PHE A 16 -10.68 -4.66 13.00
N PHE A 17 -10.33 -4.80 11.72
CA PHE A 17 -10.98 -4.05 10.64
C PHE A 17 -12.40 -4.54 10.34
N LEU A 18 -12.64 -5.85 10.39
CA LEU A 18 -13.96 -6.42 10.14
C LEU A 18 -14.95 -6.19 11.30
N ALA A 19 -14.47 -6.17 12.53
CA ALA A 19 -15.32 -5.97 13.72
C ALA A 19 -15.82 -4.51 13.83
N ASN A 20 -15.13 -3.54 13.25
CA ASN A 20 -15.58 -2.14 13.21
C ASN A 20 -16.59 -1.84 12.09
N CYS A 21 -16.88 -2.81 11.24
CA CYS A 21 -17.88 -2.66 10.16
C CYS A 21 -19.31 -3.06 10.56
N ALA A 22 -19.55 -3.52 11.80
CA ALA A 22 -20.85 -3.99 12.21
C ALA A 22 -21.56 -3.02 13.15
N SER A 23 -22.67 -2.48 12.66
CA SER A 23 -23.79 -1.88 13.39
C SER A 23 -23.86 -0.34 13.47
N GLY A 24 -24.33 0.24 12.39
CA GLY A 24 -25.00 1.53 12.39
C GLY A 24 -25.87 1.65 11.13
N PRO A 25 -26.90 2.48 11.09
CA PRO A 25 -27.62 2.72 9.83
C PRO A 25 -26.59 3.15 8.79
N THR A 26 -26.46 2.37 7.71
CA THR A 26 -25.53 2.62 6.62
C THR A 26 -25.88 3.95 5.97
N LYS A 27 -25.24 5.03 6.41
CA LYS A 27 -25.26 6.27 5.64
C LYS A 27 -24.62 5.97 4.29
N PRO A 28 -25.23 6.41 3.18
CA PRO A 28 -24.60 6.25 1.88
C PRO A 28 -23.19 6.88 1.92
N LEU A 29 -22.21 6.17 1.37
CA LEU A 29 -20.84 6.67 1.28
C LEU A 29 -20.84 8.00 0.51
N THR A 30 -20.48 9.07 1.18
CA THR A 30 -20.40 10.40 0.57
C THR A 30 -19.10 10.52 -0.16
N LYS A 31 -19.16 10.90 -1.43
CA LYS A 31 -17.98 11.17 -2.25
C LYS A 31 -17.59 12.63 -2.14
N TYR A 32 -16.34 12.89 -1.83
CA TYR A 32 -15.78 14.23 -1.70
C TYR A 32 -14.86 14.54 -2.89
N PRO A 33 -14.92 15.74 -3.46
CA PRO A 33 -14.04 16.13 -4.56
C PRO A 33 -12.57 16.11 -4.11
N ILE A 34 -11.69 15.71 -5.03
CA ILE A 34 -10.24 15.83 -4.86
C ILE A 34 -9.86 17.30 -5.02
N THR A 35 -9.11 17.83 -4.07
CA THR A 35 -8.65 19.23 -4.04
C THR A 35 -7.23 19.35 -4.59
N ARG A 36 -6.78 20.59 -4.78
CA ARG A 36 -5.38 20.86 -5.18
C ARG A 36 -4.39 20.41 -4.08
N GLU A 37 -4.77 20.53 -2.82
CA GLU A 37 -3.94 20.09 -1.69
C GLU A 37 -3.75 18.59 -1.68
N ASP A 38 -4.77 17.83 -2.08
CA ASP A 38 -4.70 16.37 -2.19
C ASP A 38 -3.71 15.91 -3.26
N THR A 39 -3.44 16.75 -4.27
CA THR A 39 -2.53 16.43 -5.36
C THR A 39 -1.13 16.09 -4.85
N VAL A 40 -0.64 16.82 -3.86
CA VAL A 40 0.69 16.57 -3.27
C VAL A 40 0.74 15.18 -2.61
N GLY A 41 -0.27 14.84 -1.82
CA GLY A 41 -0.35 13.52 -1.16
C GLY A 41 -0.47 12.38 -2.17
N LEU A 42 -1.32 12.55 -3.18
CA LEU A 42 -1.51 11.57 -4.25
C LEU A 42 -0.24 11.37 -5.09
N VAL A 43 0.43 12.46 -5.48
CA VAL A 43 1.70 12.38 -6.24
C VAL A 43 2.78 11.72 -5.41
N THR A 44 2.94 12.10 -4.15
CA THR A 44 3.92 11.50 -3.24
C THR A 44 3.71 9.99 -3.12
N PHE A 45 2.49 9.57 -2.79
CA PHE A 45 2.18 8.15 -2.67
C PHE A 45 2.44 7.40 -3.98
N ASN A 46 1.95 7.90 -5.11
CA ASN A 46 2.10 7.23 -6.40
C ASN A 46 3.56 7.16 -6.86
N THR A 47 4.37 8.18 -6.57
CA THR A 47 5.80 8.16 -6.85
C THR A 47 6.50 7.07 -6.04
N LEU A 48 6.28 7.02 -4.73
CA LEU A 48 6.83 5.97 -3.87
C LEU A 48 6.36 4.58 -4.29
N ASN A 49 5.08 4.44 -4.63
CA ASN A 49 4.49 3.18 -5.09
C ASN A 49 5.09 2.73 -6.44
N ALA A 50 5.40 3.65 -7.35
CA ALA A 50 6.05 3.33 -8.62
C ALA A 50 7.50 2.91 -8.41
N ILE A 51 8.24 3.57 -7.52
CA ILE A 51 9.61 3.18 -7.18
C ILE A 51 9.63 1.79 -6.55
N ASP A 52 8.75 1.53 -5.58
CA ASP A 52 8.60 0.23 -4.93
C ASP A 52 8.26 -0.87 -5.95
N ALA A 53 7.41 -0.58 -6.94
CA ALA A 53 7.09 -1.50 -8.03
C ALA A 53 8.32 -1.87 -8.86
N ILE A 54 9.14 -0.89 -9.24
CA ILE A 54 10.37 -1.11 -10.03
C ILE A 54 11.35 -1.94 -9.22
N GLN A 55 11.58 -1.59 -7.96
CA GLN A 55 12.47 -2.35 -7.06
C GLN A 55 11.97 -3.79 -6.83
N THR A 56 10.67 -3.98 -6.69
CA THR A 56 10.08 -5.32 -6.55
C THR A 56 10.30 -6.17 -7.80
N VAL A 57 10.15 -5.59 -8.99
CA VAL A 57 10.46 -6.29 -10.25
C VAL A 57 11.93 -6.67 -10.33
N GLU A 58 12.85 -5.79 -9.90
CA GLU A 58 14.28 -6.09 -9.84
C GLU A 58 14.56 -7.25 -8.88
N ILE A 59 13.97 -7.23 -7.69
CA ILE A 59 14.08 -8.31 -6.69
C ILE A 59 13.60 -9.65 -7.27
N LEU A 60 12.45 -9.66 -7.96
CA LEU A 60 11.86 -10.87 -8.51
C LEU A 60 12.65 -11.44 -9.70
N ASN A 61 13.38 -10.60 -10.43
CA ASN A 61 14.20 -11.01 -11.57
C ASN A 61 15.65 -11.37 -11.19
N ASN A 62 16.10 -11.00 -10.00
CA ASN A 62 17.49 -11.19 -9.59
C ASN A 62 17.59 -12.24 -8.48
N PRO A 63 18.25 -13.40 -8.76
CA PRO A 63 18.36 -14.50 -7.81
C PRO A 63 19.18 -14.17 -6.55
N MET A 64 19.89 -13.04 -6.53
CA MET A 64 20.61 -12.57 -5.35
C MET A 64 19.70 -11.96 -4.29
N TYR A 65 18.46 -11.59 -4.66
CA TYR A 65 17.50 -11.00 -3.74
C TYR A 65 16.38 -12.00 -3.42
N THR A 66 15.70 -11.76 -2.32
CA THR A 66 14.52 -12.54 -1.93
C THR A 66 13.38 -11.60 -1.60
N GLU A 67 12.26 -11.73 -2.32
CA GLU A 67 11.03 -11.01 -1.99
C GLU A 67 10.48 -11.53 -0.66
N LEU A 68 10.33 -10.59 0.30
CA LEU A 68 9.88 -10.93 1.65
C LEU A 68 8.36 -11.07 1.76
N THR A 69 7.62 -10.59 0.76
CA THR A 69 6.16 -10.68 0.70
C THR A 69 5.76 -11.90 -0.11
N PRO A 70 5.39 -13.03 0.52
CA PRO A 70 5.14 -14.29 -0.20
C PRO A 70 4.11 -14.16 -1.31
N PHE A 71 3.06 -13.38 -1.09
CA PHE A 71 2.02 -13.12 -2.08
C PHE A 71 2.59 -12.45 -3.35
N ILE A 72 3.45 -11.45 -3.18
CA ILE A 72 4.08 -10.76 -4.32
C ILE A 72 5.04 -11.70 -5.06
N ALA A 73 5.80 -12.50 -4.33
CA ALA A 73 6.68 -13.50 -4.92
C ALA A 73 5.92 -14.50 -5.82
N GLU A 74 4.72 -14.93 -5.41
CA GLU A 74 3.87 -15.83 -6.19
C GLU A 74 3.29 -15.20 -7.46
N LEU A 75 3.07 -13.86 -7.46
CA LEU A 75 2.54 -13.15 -8.63
C LEU A 75 3.55 -13.05 -9.79
N GLY A 76 4.84 -13.13 -9.50
CA GLY A 76 5.90 -12.84 -10.44
C GLY A 76 5.98 -11.37 -10.85
N PRO A 77 6.95 -11.00 -11.71
CA PRO A 77 7.22 -9.60 -12.04
C PRO A 77 6.03 -8.86 -12.67
N GLU A 78 5.34 -9.50 -13.61
CA GLU A 78 4.17 -8.90 -14.29
C GLU A 78 2.99 -8.73 -13.33
N GLY A 79 2.71 -9.75 -12.51
CA GLY A 79 1.66 -9.69 -11.53
C GLY A 79 1.94 -8.67 -10.43
N ALA A 80 3.19 -8.50 -10.03
CA ALA A 80 3.63 -7.44 -9.12
C ALA A 80 3.32 -6.06 -9.70
N LEU A 81 3.65 -5.79 -10.96
CA LEU A 81 3.31 -4.51 -11.61
C LEU A 81 1.80 -4.24 -11.59
N LEU A 82 0.99 -5.24 -11.96
CA LEU A 82 -0.48 -5.11 -11.92
C LEU A 82 -0.99 -4.84 -10.51
N PHE A 83 -0.39 -5.47 -9.49
CA PHE A 83 -0.73 -5.21 -8.09
C PHE A 83 -0.46 -3.75 -7.70
N PHE A 84 0.71 -3.19 -8.06
CA PHE A 84 1.04 -1.81 -7.74
C PHE A 84 0.18 -0.79 -8.50
N VAL A 85 -0.19 -1.07 -9.75
CA VAL A 85 -1.18 -0.26 -10.50
C VAL A 85 -2.53 -0.30 -9.80
N GLY A 86 -3.01 -1.48 -9.44
CA GLY A 86 -4.27 -1.64 -8.69
C GLY A 86 -4.25 -0.90 -7.35
N LYS A 87 -3.14 -0.96 -6.62
CA LYS A 87 -2.92 -0.23 -5.37
C LYS A 87 -3.02 1.29 -5.56
N SER A 88 -2.47 1.83 -6.64
CA SER A 88 -2.58 3.26 -6.97
C SER A 88 -4.03 3.67 -7.27
N ILE A 89 -4.74 2.88 -8.08
CA ILE A 89 -6.15 3.12 -8.41
C ILE A 89 -7.01 3.05 -7.15
N LEU A 90 -6.81 2.03 -6.34
CA LEU A 90 -7.55 1.84 -5.09
C LEU A 90 -7.29 3.00 -4.12
N HIS A 91 -6.02 3.42 -3.96
CA HIS A 91 -5.66 4.54 -3.11
C HIS A 91 -6.37 5.83 -3.53
N TYR A 92 -6.39 6.14 -4.82
CA TYR A 92 -7.13 7.28 -5.36
C TYR A 92 -8.64 7.16 -5.07
N LYS A 93 -9.23 6.00 -5.35
CA LYS A 93 -10.66 5.76 -5.14
C LYS A 93 -11.06 5.86 -3.68
N VAL A 94 -10.28 5.29 -2.77
CA VAL A 94 -10.53 5.40 -1.33
C VAL A 94 -10.44 6.86 -0.87
N THR A 95 -9.49 7.63 -1.39
CA THR A 95 -9.33 9.05 -1.08
C THR A 95 -10.60 9.86 -1.38
N GLU A 96 -11.33 9.53 -2.45
CA GLU A 96 -12.59 10.20 -2.79
C GLU A 96 -13.67 10.05 -1.70
N TYR A 97 -13.58 9.04 -0.84
CA TYR A 97 -14.55 8.78 0.25
C TYR A 97 -14.07 9.20 1.63
N ILE A 98 -12.81 9.66 1.74
CA ILE A 98 -12.26 10.17 2.99
C ILE A 98 -12.60 11.66 3.09
N PRO A 99 -13.21 12.13 4.21
CA PRO A 99 -13.43 13.55 4.46
C PRO A 99 -12.11 14.34 4.35
N PRO A 100 -12.10 15.53 3.73
CA PRO A 100 -10.88 16.31 3.47
C PRO A 100 -9.99 16.51 4.71
N GLU A 101 -10.60 16.74 5.88
CA GLU A 101 -9.90 16.96 7.15
C GLU A 101 -9.09 15.74 7.63
N HIS A 102 -9.41 14.52 7.13
CA HIS A 102 -8.72 13.28 7.51
C HIS A 102 -7.71 12.80 6.46
N ARG A 103 -7.71 13.38 5.26
CA ARG A 103 -6.87 12.93 4.14
C ARG A 103 -5.38 13.04 4.41
N LYS A 104 -4.94 14.03 5.18
CA LYS A 104 -3.53 14.14 5.58
C LYS A 104 -3.03 12.90 6.31
N TRP A 105 -3.86 12.31 7.16
CA TRP A 105 -3.51 11.10 7.89
C TRP A 105 -3.51 9.87 6.97
N TRP A 106 -4.43 9.84 6.01
CA TRP A 106 -4.46 8.83 4.98
C TRP A 106 -3.19 8.84 4.12
N TYR A 107 -2.77 10.01 3.67
CA TYR A 107 -1.53 10.17 2.89
C TYR A 107 -0.29 9.82 3.70
N LEU A 108 -0.19 10.25 4.94
CA LEU A 108 0.92 9.88 5.83
C LEU A 108 0.94 8.37 6.09
N GLY A 109 -0.21 7.80 6.45
CA GLY A 109 -0.33 6.37 6.74
C GLY A 109 -0.02 5.46 5.56
N SER A 110 -0.24 5.92 4.33
CA SER A 110 0.07 5.16 3.11
C SER A 110 1.47 5.43 2.56
N SER A 111 1.96 6.68 2.63
CA SER A 111 3.25 7.07 2.06
C SER A 111 4.43 6.69 2.95
N VAL A 112 4.29 6.73 4.28
CA VAL A 112 5.38 6.38 5.19
C VAL A 112 5.80 4.92 5.03
N PRO A 113 4.90 3.92 5.07
CA PRO A 113 5.30 2.53 4.82
C PRO A 113 5.92 2.31 3.43
N ALA A 114 5.37 2.95 2.39
CA ALA A 114 5.93 2.87 1.05
C ALA A 114 7.34 3.47 0.98
N GLY A 115 7.56 4.63 1.62
CA GLY A 115 8.88 5.25 1.70
C GLY A 115 9.90 4.41 2.48
N VAL A 116 9.46 3.73 3.55
CA VAL A 116 10.31 2.80 4.31
C VAL A 116 10.70 1.61 3.43
N ALA A 117 9.76 1.01 2.71
CA ALA A 117 10.04 -0.11 1.80
C ALA A 117 11.07 0.29 0.74
N VAL A 118 10.86 1.41 0.06
CA VAL A 118 11.80 1.97 -0.93
C VAL A 118 13.19 2.20 -0.32
N GLY A 119 13.26 2.80 0.88
CA GLY A 119 14.53 3.07 1.57
C GLY A 119 15.27 1.81 1.98
N VAL A 120 14.57 0.80 2.49
CA VAL A 120 15.16 -0.50 2.84
C VAL A 120 15.68 -1.21 1.60
N ASN A 121 14.92 -1.27 0.52
CA ASN A 121 15.35 -1.87 -0.73
C ASN A 121 16.59 -1.18 -1.28
N ALA A 122 16.62 0.15 -1.32
CA ALA A 122 17.78 0.92 -1.76
C ALA A 122 19.01 0.67 -0.87
N SER A 123 18.84 0.57 0.46
CA SER A 123 19.94 0.28 1.39
C SER A 123 20.53 -1.14 1.21
N ASN A 124 19.72 -2.06 0.68
CA ASN A 124 20.14 -3.42 0.33
C ASN A 124 20.73 -3.52 -1.10
N GLY A 125 20.93 -2.40 -1.78
CA GLY A 125 21.54 -2.33 -3.11
C GLY A 125 20.56 -2.61 -4.26
N VAL A 126 19.26 -2.67 -3.99
CA VAL A 126 18.24 -2.75 -5.04
C VAL A 126 18.14 -1.39 -5.72
N GLY A 127 18.52 -1.34 -7.00
CA GLY A 127 18.53 -0.12 -7.81
C GLY A 127 17.16 0.23 -8.44
N PHE A 128 17.23 1.19 -9.33
CA PHE A 128 16.13 1.60 -10.20
C PHE A 128 16.40 1.13 -11.62
#